data_52e919a0673f007e5291ea3a7e7fba19
#
_entry.id   52e919a0673f007e5291ea3a7e7fba19
#
_cell.length_a   1.000
_cell.length_b   1.000
_cell.length_c   1.000
_cell.angle_alpha   90.00
_cell.angle_beta   90.00
_cell.angle_gamma   90.00
#
_symmetry.space_group_name_H-M   'P 1'
#
loop_
_entity.id
_entity.type
_entity.pdbx_description
1 polymer ?
#
loop_
_entity_poly.entity_id
_entity_poly.type
_entity_poly.pdbx_seq_one_letter_code
_entity_poly.pdbx_strand_id
1 'polypeptide(L)'
;DRYYEQGELPLNEGPQILKHGKDVFVVYSCGQSWLDTYKLSYLRLKDPDADLLDPKSWIKSDKPVFEGTDQVFGVGHASFTTSPDDREHYIYYHTKKERKPGWKRDIRLQKFTFDASGVPCFGKPLPVSEKLPLPSGTAHPVKVKPMSELEKDFTQLSSTARPYTYWFWMNGNITKEGITKDLEAMHRIGIGGVFNLEGGTGIPKGPVTYLSPEWSELKAHAIKEAARLGIDYVMHNCPGWSSSGGPWITPEYSMQKLTWSE
;
A
#
# COMPACT_ATOMS: atom_id res chain seq x y z
N ASP A 1 7.09 -4.21 20.66
CA ASP A 1 7.65 -3.16 19.79
C ASP A 1 9.16 -3.12 19.91
N ARG A 2 9.86 -2.90 18.81
CA ARG A 2 11.32 -2.76 18.78
C ARG A 2 11.70 -1.31 19.01
N TYR A 3 12.92 -1.06 19.54
CA TYR A 3 13.42 0.28 19.82
C TYR A 3 13.36 1.22 18.60
N TYR A 4 13.51 0.70 17.40
CA TYR A 4 13.49 1.47 16.15
C TYR A 4 12.08 1.80 15.64
N GLU A 5 11.05 1.21 16.26
CA GLU A 5 9.63 1.51 16.01
C GLU A 5 9.11 2.60 16.95
N GLN A 6 9.87 2.91 18.01
CA GLN A 6 9.54 3.90 19.01
C GLN A 6 9.87 5.32 18.51
N GLY A 7 9.18 6.30 19.01
CA GLY A 7 9.33 7.72 18.71
C GLY A 7 8.25 8.51 19.39
N GLU A 8 8.16 9.80 19.13
CA GLU A 8 7.05 10.63 19.67
C GLU A 8 5.67 10.07 19.32
N LEU A 9 5.56 9.49 18.10
CA LEU A 9 4.39 8.72 17.65
C LEU A 9 4.89 7.40 17.09
N PRO A 10 4.88 6.30 17.87
CA PRO A 10 5.20 4.98 17.33
C PRO A 10 4.16 4.61 16.28
N LEU A 11 4.62 4.42 15.05
CA LEU A 11 3.76 4.21 13.89
C LEU A 11 4.37 3.13 13.00
N ASN A 12 3.55 2.15 12.64
CA ASN A 12 3.88 1.16 11.63
C ASN A 12 2.81 1.18 10.56
N GLU A 13 3.22 1.22 9.28
CA GLU A 13 2.28 1.37 8.16
C GLU A 13 2.80 0.72 6.87
N GLY A 14 1.97 0.70 5.85
CA GLY A 14 2.33 0.28 4.50
C GLY A 14 2.86 -1.16 4.41
N PRO A 15 2.20 -2.17 5.02
CA PRO A 15 2.67 -3.55 4.96
C PRO A 15 2.55 -4.09 3.53
N GLN A 16 3.60 -4.78 3.09
CA GLN A 16 3.65 -5.48 1.80
C GLN A 16 4.15 -6.91 2.01
N ILE A 17 3.51 -7.85 1.33
CA ILE A 17 3.95 -9.25 1.34
C ILE A 17 5.10 -9.42 0.35
N LEU A 18 6.20 -9.99 0.84
CA LEU A 18 7.33 -10.42 0.03
C LEU A 18 7.51 -11.93 0.21
N LYS A 19 7.54 -12.65 -0.91
CA LYS A 19 7.75 -14.11 -0.92
C LYS A 19 9.06 -14.45 -1.62
N HIS A 20 9.76 -15.44 -1.07
CA HIS A 20 10.93 -16.04 -1.70
C HIS A 20 10.96 -17.55 -1.43
N GLY A 21 10.71 -18.36 -2.45
CA GLY A 21 10.50 -19.79 -2.26
C GLY A 21 9.35 -20.08 -1.29
N LYS A 22 9.65 -20.69 -0.16
CA LYS A 22 8.68 -20.97 0.92
C LYS A 22 8.63 -19.85 1.97
N ASP A 23 9.58 -18.94 1.95
CA ASP A 23 9.64 -17.86 2.94
C ASP A 23 8.60 -16.78 2.65
N VAL A 24 7.93 -16.33 3.68
CA VAL A 24 6.93 -15.26 3.64
C VAL A 24 7.34 -14.16 4.61
N PHE A 25 7.40 -12.94 4.09
CA PHE A 25 7.70 -11.73 4.86
C PHE A 25 6.54 -10.75 4.75
N VAL A 26 6.24 -10.08 5.85
CA VAL A 26 5.45 -8.83 5.86
C VAL A 26 6.44 -7.71 6.08
N VAL A 27 6.80 -7.02 5.02
CA VAL A 27 7.68 -5.84 5.10
C VAL A 27 6.81 -4.62 5.34
N TYR A 28 7.17 -3.80 6.31
CA TYR A 28 6.38 -2.65 6.73
C TYR A 28 7.29 -1.47 7.08
N SER A 29 6.71 -0.29 7.09
CA SER A 29 7.40 0.94 7.42
C SER A 29 7.26 1.24 8.90
N CYS A 30 8.33 1.79 9.49
CA CYS A 30 8.41 2.15 10.90
C CYS A 30 8.72 3.63 11.07
N GLY A 31 8.08 4.25 12.05
CA GLY A 31 8.24 5.65 12.40
C GLY A 31 7.35 6.57 11.60
N GLN A 32 7.61 7.84 11.71
CA GLN A 32 6.77 8.89 11.13
C GLN A 32 7.20 9.19 9.69
N SER A 33 6.30 8.97 8.75
CA SER A 33 6.62 9.07 7.31
C SER A 33 6.97 10.49 6.83
N TRP A 34 6.75 11.51 7.64
CA TRP A 34 7.16 12.90 7.36
C TRP A 34 8.54 13.26 7.92
N LEU A 35 9.19 12.33 8.65
CA LEU A 35 10.54 12.50 9.18
C LEU A 35 11.59 11.80 8.32
N ASP A 36 12.85 12.22 8.50
CA ASP A 36 13.99 11.63 7.80
C ASP A 36 14.44 10.29 8.40
N THR A 37 13.92 9.94 9.56
CA THR A 37 14.16 8.68 10.28
C THR A 37 13.24 7.52 9.87
N TYR A 38 12.31 7.75 8.95
CA TYR A 38 11.43 6.71 8.42
C TYR A 38 12.21 5.57 7.78
N LYS A 39 11.82 4.32 8.02
CA LYS A 39 12.60 3.14 7.65
C LYS A 39 11.70 1.90 7.48
N LEU A 40 12.28 0.78 7.03
CA LEU A 40 11.57 -0.49 6.90
C LEU A 40 12.04 -1.52 7.92
N SER A 41 11.12 -2.39 8.29
CA SER A 41 11.33 -3.63 9.01
C SER A 41 10.50 -4.77 8.40
N TYR A 42 10.60 -5.97 8.93
CA TYR A 42 9.76 -7.10 8.53
C TYR A 42 9.35 -8.00 9.69
N LEU A 43 8.27 -8.73 9.44
CA LEU A 43 7.92 -9.98 10.11
C LEU A 43 8.24 -11.12 9.13
N ARG A 44 8.91 -12.18 9.58
CA ARG A 44 9.12 -13.42 8.82
C ARG A 44 8.27 -14.53 9.42
N LEU A 45 7.55 -15.27 8.61
CA LEU A 45 6.83 -16.46 9.03
C LEU A 45 7.85 -17.56 9.42
N LYS A 46 7.65 -18.18 10.58
CA LYS A 46 8.57 -19.22 11.12
C LYS A 46 8.50 -20.51 10.31
N ASP A 47 7.30 -20.87 9.90
CA ASP A 47 6.98 -22.09 9.18
C ASP A 47 5.94 -21.76 8.10
N PRO A 48 6.12 -22.20 6.85
CA PRO A 48 5.15 -21.95 5.78
C PRO A 48 3.73 -22.42 6.08
N ASP A 49 3.58 -23.46 6.90
CA ASP A 49 2.31 -24.07 7.27
C ASP A 49 1.74 -23.52 8.60
N ALA A 50 2.42 -22.54 9.22
CA ALA A 50 1.97 -21.95 10.48
C ALA A 50 0.69 -21.14 10.32
N ASP A 51 -0.09 -21.04 11.39
CA ASP A 51 -1.27 -20.17 11.42
C ASP A 51 -0.84 -18.70 11.29
N LEU A 52 -1.25 -18.07 10.20
CA LEU A 52 -0.95 -16.67 9.89
C LEU A 52 -1.57 -15.69 10.88
N LEU A 53 -2.61 -16.10 11.59
CA LEU A 53 -3.32 -15.27 12.58
C LEU A 53 -2.71 -15.38 13.99
N ASP A 54 -1.87 -16.39 14.23
CA ASP A 54 -1.14 -16.48 15.52
C ASP A 54 0.09 -15.56 15.49
N PRO A 55 0.16 -14.52 16.33
CA PRO A 55 1.34 -13.65 16.41
C PRO A 55 2.64 -14.42 16.71
N LYS A 56 2.56 -15.59 17.36
CA LYS A 56 3.71 -16.44 17.66
C LYS A 56 4.29 -17.14 16.44
N SER A 57 3.55 -17.20 15.35
CA SER A 57 4.01 -17.72 14.05
C SER A 57 5.03 -16.81 13.37
N TRP A 58 5.19 -15.59 13.84
CA TRP A 58 6.04 -14.58 13.21
C TRP A 58 7.28 -14.25 14.03
N ILE A 59 8.37 -14.02 13.34
CA ILE A 59 9.62 -13.46 13.89
C ILE A 59 9.78 -12.04 13.37
N LYS A 60 9.86 -11.08 14.28
CA LYS A 60 10.14 -9.69 13.94
C LYS A 60 11.66 -9.50 13.85
N SER A 61 12.12 -8.74 12.84
CA SER A 61 13.52 -8.36 12.74
C SER A 61 14.01 -7.63 14.00
N ASP A 62 15.25 -7.87 14.40
CA ASP A 62 15.83 -7.23 15.59
C ASP A 62 16.29 -5.79 15.34
N LYS A 63 16.47 -5.42 14.08
CA LYS A 63 16.92 -4.10 13.63
C LYS A 63 16.19 -3.70 12.33
N PRO A 64 16.22 -2.41 11.97
CA PRO A 64 15.74 -1.98 10.66
C PRO A 64 16.45 -2.75 9.55
N VAL A 65 15.71 -3.06 8.49
CA VAL A 65 16.22 -3.82 7.34
C VAL A 65 16.52 -2.94 6.13
N PHE A 66 15.99 -1.71 6.15
CA PHE A 66 16.29 -0.69 5.16
C PHE A 66 16.08 0.69 5.79
N GLU A 67 17.13 1.46 5.90
CA GLU A 67 17.13 2.78 6.54
C GLU A 67 17.95 3.79 5.75
N GLY A 68 17.69 5.07 6.01
CA GLY A 68 18.35 6.15 5.32
C GLY A 68 19.86 6.22 5.55
N THR A 69 20.53 6.95 4.68
CA THR A 69 21.94 7.34 4.77
C THR A 69 22.04 8.86 4.87
N ASP A 70 23.27 9.40 4.90
CA ASP A 70 23.47 10.85 4.86
C ASP A 70 22.98 11.49 3.56
N GLN A 71 22.97 10.74 2.46
CA GLN A 71 22.57 11.23 1.14
C GLN A 71 21.10 10.93 0.80
N VAL A 72 20.53 9.86 1.36
CA VAL A 72 19.17 9.39 1.06
C VAL A 72 18.48 9.06 2.37
N PHE A 73 17.42 9.71 2.71
CA PHE A 73 16.79 9.63 4.04
C PHE A 73 15.27 9.59 3.96
N GLY A 74 14.64 9.17 5.05
CA GLY A 74 13.18 9.02 5.15
C GLY A 74 12.66 8.00 4.16
N VAL A 75 13.29 6.82 4.13
CA VAL A 75 12.98 5.72 3.19
C VAL A 75 11.87 4.84 3.74
N GLY A 76 10.90 4.49 2.92
CA GLY A 76 9.83 3.61 3.35
C GLY A 76 8.69 3.49 2.36
N HIS A 77 7.58 2.92 2.82
CA HIS A 77 6.36 2.66 2.05
C HIS A 77 6.67 1.87 0.78
N ALA A 78 7.33 0.73 0.99
CA ALA A 78 7.89 -0.06 -0.10
C ALA A 78 6.85 -0.92 -0.82
N SER A 79 7.15 -1.25 -2.06
CA SER A 79 6.53 -2.33 -2.82
C SER A 79 7.61 -3.11 -3.59
N PHE A 80 7.26 -4.29 -4.09
CA PHE A 80 8.22 -5.21 -4.68
C PHE A 80 7.78 -5.66 -6.06
N THR A 81 8.76 -5.87 -6.95
CA THR A 81 8.55 -6.43 -8.27
C THR A 81 9.77 -7.22 -8.71
N THR A 82 9.66 -7.90 -9.84
CA THR A 82 10.78 -8.61 -10.49
C THR A 82 11.12 -7.96 -11.83
N SER A 83 12.26 -8.34 -12.38
CA SER A 83 12.58 -8.06 -13.79
C SER A 83 11.64 -8.82 -14.74
N PRO A 84 11.54 -8.44 -16.02
CA PRO A 84 10.70 -9.12 -17.00
C PRO A 84 10.96 -10.63 -17.19
N ASP A 85 12.13 -11.11 -16.82
CA ASP A 85 12.52 -12.52 -16.86
C ASP A 85 12.56 -13.20 -15.48
N ASP A 86 12.01 -12.52 -14.44
CA ASP A 86 11.94 -12.97 -13.04
C ASP A 86 13.28 -13.31 -12.38
N ARG A 87 14.41 -12.85 -12.93
CA ARG A 87 15.74 -13.15 -12.39
C ARG A 87 16.23 -12.15 -11.37
N GLU A 88 15.68 -10.96 -11.37
CA GLU A 88 16.08 -9.86 -10.49
C GLU A 88 14.90 -9.35 -9.68
N HIS A 89 15.16 -8.99 -8.43
CA HIS A 89 14.16 -8.43 -7.52
C HIS A 89 14.40 -6.95 -7.33
N TYR A 90 13.33 -6.17 -7.29
CA TYR A 90 13.37 -4.73 -7.14
C TYR A 90 12.46 -4.26 -6.03
N ILE A 91 12.92 -3.26 -5.30
CA ILE A 91 12.16 -2.53 -4.29
C ILE A 91 11.87 -1.12 -4.81
N TYR A 92 10.58 -0.75 -4.84
CA TYR A 92 10.12 0.62 -4.94
C TYR A 92 9.93 1.17 -3.55
N TYR A 93 10.34 2.41 -3.33
CA TYR A 93 10.17 3.08 -2.06
C TYR A 93 10.18 4.60 -2.26
N HIS A 94 9.65 5.34 -1.30
CA HIS A 94 9.81 6.78 -1.32
C HIS A 94 10.99 7.21 -0.46
N THR A 95 11.52 8.40 -0.75
CA THR A 95 12.52 9.11 0.05
C THR A 95 12.09 10.55 0.26
N LYS A 96 12.59 11.21 1.28
CA LYS A 96 12.39 12.64 1.47
C LYS A 96 13.40 13.43 0.65
N LYS A 97 12.95 14.60 0.14
CA LYS A 97 13.82 15.59 -0.54
C LYS A 97 14.54 16.52 0.43
N GLU A 98 14.02 16.65 1.66
CA GLU A 98 14.53 17.57 2.68
C GLU A 98 14.53 16.87 4.04
N ARG A 99 15.55 17.15 4.88
CA ARG A 99 15.65 16.55 6.23
C ARG A 99 14.64 17.12 7.24
N LYS A 100 14.08 18.31 6.99
CA LYS A 100 13.02 18.86 7.84
C LYS A 100 11.71 18.07 7.72
N PRO A 101 10.84 18.07 8.76
CA PRO A 101 9.53 17.45 8.67
C PRO A 101 8.74 17.93 7.47
N GLY A 102 8.03 17.01 6.79
CA GLY A 102 7.20 17.38 5.63
C GLY A 102 7.05 16.28 4.59
N TRP A 103 6.29 16.59 3.55
CA TRP A 103 5.76 15.65 2.58
C TRP A 103 6.41 15.70 1.20
N LYS A 104 7.49 16.48 1.02
CA LYS A 104 8.23 16.49 -0.24
C LYS A 104 9.04 15.22 -0.39
N ARG A 105 8.64 14.39 -1.34
CA ARG A 105 9.16 13.04 -1.54
C ARG A 105 9.53 12.79 -3.00
N ASP A 106 10.43 11.80 -3.20
CA ASP A 106 10.70 11.16 -4.49
C ASP A 106 10.37 9.68 -4.39
N ILE A 107 10.02 9.08 -5.53
CA ILE A 107 9.92 7.63 -5.68
C ILE A 107 11.24 7.14 -6.22
N ARG A 108 11.73 6.03 -5.66
CA ARG A 108 12.97 5.38 -6.05
C ARG A 108 12.76 3.91 -6.31
N LEU A 109 13.65 3.36 -7.11
CA LEU A 109 13.74 1.96 -7.44
C LEU A 109 15.19 1.51 -7.26
N GLN A 110 15.39 0.34 -6.67
CA GLN A 110 16.69 -0.34 -6.71
C GLN A 110 16.53 -1.85 -6.67
N LYS A 111 17.57 -2.54 -7.13
CA LYS A 111 17.67 -4.00 -7.05
C LYS A 111 17.98 -4.42 -5.61
N PHE A 112 17.45 -5.57 -5.20
CA PHE A 112 17.83 -6.24 -3.97
C PHE A 112 18.02 -7.74 -4.18
N THR A 113 18.57 -8.44 -3.21
CA THR A 113 18.82 -9.87 -3.24
C THR A 113 18.29 -10.54 -1.97
N PHE A 114 18.36 -11.86 -1.95
CA PHE A 114 18.16 -12.64 -0.74
C PHE A 114 19.48 -13.27 -0.33
N ASP A 115 19.72 -13.40 0.97
CA ASP A 115 20.88 -14.12 1.49
C ASP A 115 20.69 -15.65 1.42
N ALA A 116 21.71 -16.38 1.86
CA ALA A 116 21.69 -17.85 1.86
C ALA A 116 20.58 -18.45 2.77
N SER A 117 20.01 -17.66 3.69
CA SER A 117 18.91 -18.04 4.57
C SER A 117 17.55 -17.60 4.03
N GLY A 118 17.50 -17.07 2.80
CA GLY A 118 16.29 -16.56 2.17
C GLY A 118 15.81 -15.21 2.71
N VAL A 119 16.63 -14.51 3.51
CA VAL A 119 16.28 -13.21 4.07
C VAL A 119 16.55 -12.10 3.06
N PRO A 120 15.62 -11.13 2.86
CA PRO A 120 15.82 -10.05 1.91
C PRO A 120 16.94 -9.10 2.35
N CYS A 121 17.88 -8.83 1.42
CA CYS A 121 19.00 -7.92 1.56
C CYS A 121 18.74 -6.69 0.69
N PHE A 122 18.10 -5.66 1.24
CA PHE A 122 17.76 -4.45 0.50
C PHE A 122 18.96 -3.54 0.23
N GLY A 123 20.07 -3.73 0.95
CA GLY A 123 21.27 -2.88 0.85
C GLY A 123 21.07 -1.50 1.47
N LYS A 124 21.78 -0.51 0.95
CA LYS A 124 21.62 0.90 1.30
C LYS A 124 20.85 1.61 0.20
N PRO A 125 20.01 2.62 0.53
CA PRO A 125 19.29 3.37 -0.48
C PRO A 125 20.29 4.15 -1.37
N LEU A 126 20.13 4.00 -2.68
CA LEU A 126 21.04 4.56 -3.67
C LEU A 126 20.78 6.05 -3.90
N PRO A 127 21.83 6.89 -4.05
CA PRO A 127 21.66 8.30 -4.40
C PRO A 127 21.16 8.46 -5.83
N VAL A 128 20.55 9.61 -6.17
CA VAL A 128 20.03 9.91 -7.51
C VAL A 128 21.09 9.83 -8.61
N SER A 129 22.34 10.11 -8.25
CA SER A 129 23.48 10.04 -9.18
C SER A 129 23.85 8.62 -9.61
N GLU A 130 23.37 7.61 -8.87
CA GLU A 130 23.63 6.21 -9.19
C GLU A 130 22.82 5.79 -10.41
N LYS A 131 23.50 5.31 -11.43
CA LYS A 131 22.88 4.79 -12.64
C LYS A 131 22.67 3.29 -12.49
N LEU A 132 21.42 2.88 -12.56
CA LEU A 132 21.08 1.46 -12.56
C LEU A 132 21.13 0.91 -13.98
N PRO A 133 21.63 -0.33 -14.16
CA PRO A 133 21.44 -1.04 -15.43
C PRO A 133 19.95 -1.29 -15.67
N LEU A 134 19.58 -1.49 -16.94
CA LEU A 134 18.24 -1.94 -17.25
C LEU A 134 17.98 -3.31 -16.60
N PRO A 135 16.74 -3.57 -16.15
CA PRO A 135 16.37 -4.87 -15.60
C PRO A 135 16.62 -6.00 -16.63
N SER A 136 17.05 -7.16 -16.14
CA SER A 136 17.25 -8.34 -16.99
C SER A 136 15.94 -8.73 -17.69
N GLY A 137 16.06 -9.34 -18.85
CA GLY A 137 14.90 -9.66 -19.70
C GLY A 137 14.24 -8.46 -20.38
N THR A 138 14.76 -7.23 -20.14
CA THR A 138 14.31 -6.07 -20.90
C THR A 138 14.73 -6.23 -22.36
N ALA A 139 13.75 -6.44 -23.24
CA ALA A 139 14.02 -6.51 -24.67
C ALA A 139 14.59 -5.18 -25.18
N HIS A 140 15.76 -5.20 -25.79
CA HIS A 140 16.29 -4.06 -26.54
C HIS A 140 15.93 -4.19 -28.02
N PRO A 141 15.52 -3.12 -28.68
CA PRO A 141 15.09 -1.81 -28.16
C PRO A 141 13.62 -1.85 -27.79
N VAL A 142 13.20 -0.98 -26.86
CA VAL A 142 11.80 -0.58 -26.79
C VAL A 142 11.40 -0.20 -28.21
N LYS A 143 10.54 -0.99 -28.86
CA LYS A 143 9.95 -0.58 -30.14
C LYS A 143 9.20 0.70 -29.83
N VAL A 144 9.80 1.85 -30.19
CA VAL A 144 9.08 3.12 -30.13
C VAL A 144 7.89 2.93 -31.06
N LYS A 145 6.69 2.93 -30.48
CA LYS A 145 5.46 2.85 -31.29
C LYS A 145 5.46 4.03 -32.27
N PRO A 146 5.06 3.82 -33.54
CA PRO A 146 4.90 4.91 -34.46
C PRO A 146 4.03 6.01 -33.84
N MET A 147 4.30 7.28 -34.15
CA MET A 147 3.57 8.42 -33.57
C MET A 147 2.05 8.27 -33.75
N SER A 148 1.61 7.69 -34.88
CA SER A 148 0.21 7.39 -35.18
C SER A 148 -0.41 6.36 -34.20
N GLU A 149 0.37 5.38 -33.70
CA GLU A 149 -0.10 4.42 -32.70
C GLU A 149 -0.12 5.06 -31.30
N LEU A 150 0.85 5.91 -30.97
CA LEU A 150 0.85 6.66 -29.71
C LEU A 150 -0.34 7.62 -29.64
N GLU A 151 -0.64 8.32 -30.74
CA GLU A 151 -1.79 9.23 -30.84
C GLU A 151 -3.12 8.47 -30.68
N LYS A 152 -3.23 7.28 -31.29
CA LYS A 152 -4.38 6.40 -31.14
C LYS A 152 -4.54 5.92 -29.70
N ASP A 153 -3.46 5.46 -29.06
CA ASP A 153 -3.48 5.01 -27.67
C ASP A 153 -3.80 6.17 -26.71
N PHE A 154 -3.38 7.39 -27.04
CA PHE A 154 -3.72 8.58 -26.26
C PHE A 154 -5.21 8.96 -26.35
N THR A 155 -5.80 8.79 -27.54
CA THR A 155 -7.23 9.11 -27.77
C THR A 155 -8.18 7.97 -27.41
N GLN A 156 -7.69 6.72 -27.42
CA GLN A 156 -8.45 5.51 -27.12
C GLN A 156 -7.74 4.71 -26.03
N LEU A 157 -7.86 5.17 -24.79
CA LEU A 157 -7.22 4.53 -23.64
C LEU A 157 -7.65 3.06 -23.49
N SER A 158 -6.67 2.17 -23.40
CA SER A 158 -6.91 0.78 -23.01
C SER A 158 -7.48 0.73 -21.58
N SER A 159 -8.18 -0.34 -21.22
CA SER A 159 -8.71 -0.53 -19.85
C SER A 159 -7.61 -0.42 -18.78
N THR A 160 -6.41 -0.91 -19.07
CA THR A 160 -5.24 -0.88 -18.17
C THR A 160 -4.64 0.52 -17.97
N ALA A 161 -4.98 1.49 -18.85
CA ALA A 161 -4.48 2.85 -18.76
C ALA A 161 -5.50 3.85 -18.18
N ARG A 162 -6.69 3.37 -17.81
CA ARG A 162 -7.73 4.21 -17.22
C ARG A 162 -7.37 4.61 -15.80
N PRO A 163 -7.65 5.84 -15.37
CA PRO A 163 -7.37 6.30 -14.01
C PRO A 163 -8.28 5.63 -12.99
N TYR A 164 -7.76 5.48 -11.76
CA TYR A 164 -8.54 5.09 -10.60
C TYR A 164 -8.81 6.31 -9.73
N THR A 165 -9.95 6.29 -9.02
CA THR A 165 -10.33 7.37 -8.10
C THR A 165 -10.74 6.84 -6.75
N TYR A 166 -10.59 7.66 -5.70
CA TYR A 166 -11.22 7.41 -4.43
C TYR A 166 -12.73 7.64 -4.52
N TRP A 167 -13.49 6.74 -3.90
CA TRP A 167 -14.94 6.84 -3.80
C TRP A 167 -15.36 6.67 -2.34
N PHE A 168 -15.71 7.78 -1.73
CA PHE A 168 -16.01 7.79 -0.31
C PHE A 168 -17.48 7.52 -0.03
N TRP A 169 -17.74 6.55 0.83
CA TRP A 169 -19.03 6.37 1.46
C TRP A 169 -19.05 7.13 2.79
N MET A 170 -19.93 8.11 2.90
CA MET A 170 -19.87 9.14 3.92
C MET A 170 -20.77 8.77 5.10
N ASN A 171 -20.23 8.05 6.10
CA ASN A 171 -20.90 7.70 7.37
C ASN A 171 -22.30 7.11 7.20
N GLY A 172 -22.47 6.17 6.26
CA GLY A 172 -23.75 5.51 6.01
C GLY A 172 -24.79 6.34 5.24
N ASN A 173 -24.42 7.50 4.69
CA ASN A 173 -25.26 8.29 3.78
C ASN A 173 -25.13 7.74 2.36
N ILE A 174 -25.60 6.52 2.16
CA ILE A 174 -25.50 5.79 0.90
C ILE A 174 -26.87 5.17 0.56
N THR A 175 -27.15 5.07 -0.74
CA THR A 175 -28.34 4.43 -1.27
C THR A 175 -27.99 3.58 -2.49
N LYS A 176 -28.80 2.57 -2.77
CA LYS A 176 -28.62 1.72 -3.94
C LYS A 176 -28.64 2.50 -5.25
N GLU A 177 -29.57 3.46 -5.35
CA GLU A 177 -29.68 4.34 -6.52
C GLU A 177 -28.47 5.26 -6.65
N GLY A 178 -27.98 5.86 -5.56
CA GLY A 178 -26.78 6.71 -5.54
C GLY A 178 -25.56 5.94 -6.00
N ILE A 179 -25.36 4.72 -5.49
CA ILE A 179 -24.26 3.82 -5.88
C ILE A 179 -24.25 3.58 -7.41
N THR A 180 -25.39 3.24 -7.98
CA THR A 180 -25.52 3.01 -9.43
C THR A 180 -25.18 4.27 -10.21
N LYS A 181 -25.75 5.44 -9.83
CA LYS A 181 -25.52 6.72 -10.52
C LYS A 181 -24.05 7.16 -10.45
N ASP A 182 -23.40 7.01 -9.30
CA ASP A 182 -21.99 7.35 -9.13
C ASP A 182 -21.11 6.51 -10.06
N LEU A 183 -21.27 5.19 -10.05
CA LEU A 183 -20.51 4.29 -10.90
C LEU A 183 -20.76 4.52 -12.40
N GLU A 184 -21.99 4.78 -12.80
CA GLU A 184 -22.33 5.13 -14.18
C GLU A 184 -21.70 6.47 -14.62
N ALA A 185 -21.65 7.45 -13.70
CA ALA A 185 -20.97 8.70 -13.96
C ALA A 185 -19.47 8.52 -14.12
N MET A 186 -18.84 7.74 -13.24
CA MET A 186 -17.41 7.40 -13.31
C MET A 186 -17.07 6.63 -14.60
N HIS A 187 -17.88 5.64 -14.96
CA HIS A 187 -17.71 4.91 -16.22
C HIS A 187 -17.77 5.86 -17.43
N ARG A 188 -18.77 6.74 -17.47
CA ARG A 188 -18.96 7.70 -18.59
C ARG A 188 -17.77 8.63 -18.80
N ILE A 189 -17.06 9.01 -17.75
CA ILE A 189 -15.87 9.86 -17.85
C ILE A 189 -14.56 9.08 -17.99
N GLY A 190 -14.64 7.75 -18.09
CA GLY A 190 -13.48 6.90 -18.37
C GLY A 190 -12.69 6.43 -17.15
N ILE A 191 -13.26 6.47 -15.95
CA ILE A 191 -12.64 5.86 -14.75
C ILE A 191 -12.58 4.34 -14.92
N GLY A 192 -11.41 3.76 -14.67
CA GLY A 192 -11.15 2.32 -14.76
C GLY A 192 -11.32 1.56 -13.46
N GLY A 193 -11.20 2.24 -12.32
CA GLY A 193 -11.35 1.61 -11.01
C GLY A 193 -11.64 2.59 -9.89
N VAL A 194 -12.20 2.08 -8.80
CA VAL A 194 -12.54 2.85 -7.60
C VAL A 194 -11.92 2.23 -6.35
N PHE A 195 -11.35 3.10 -5.50
CA PHE A 195 -10.99 2.76 -4.13
C PHE A 195 -12.13 3.19 -3.22
N ASN A 196 -12.98 2.24 -2.82
CA ASN A 196 -14.10 2.54 -1.94
C ASN A 196 -13.66 2.61 -0.49
N LEU A 197 -13.70 3.83 0.09
CA LEU A 197 -13.39 4.10 1.49
C LEU A 197 -14.64 4.52 2.25
N GLU A 198 -14.71 4.06 3.51
CA GLU A 198 -15.74 4.49 4.45
C GLU A 198 -15.22 5.68 5.27
N GLY A 199 -15.89 6.80 5.27
CA GLY A 199 -15.53 7.99 6.04
C GLY A 199 -16.62 8.34 7.05
N GLY A 200 -16.26 8.55 8.34
CA GLY A 200 -17.23 8.82 9.38
C GLY A 200 -16.96 10.06 10.23
N THR A 201 -15.69 10.48 10.34
CA THR A 201 -15.29 11.55 11.24
C THR A 201 -15.82 12.91 10.77
N GLY A 202 -16.57 13.60 11.64
CA GLY A 202 -17.13 14.92 11.35
C GLY A 202 -18.31 14.92 10.38
N ILE A 203 -18.84 13.75 10.00
CA ILE A 203 -19.94 13.61 9.06
C ILE A 203 -21.19 13.15 9.81
N PRO A 204 -22.35 13.79 9.59
CA PRO A 204 -23.62 13.33 10.19
C PRO A 204 -23.87 11.85 9.87
N LYS A 205 -24.34 11.10 10.87
CA LYS A 205 -24.65 9.68 10.69
C LYS A 205 -25.83 9.50 9.73
N GLY A 206 -25.61 8.69 8.72
CA GLY A 206 -26.65 8.26 7.78
C GLY A 206 -27.47 7.06 8.31
N PRO A 207 -28.45 6.62 7.53
CA PRO A 207 -29.35 5.51 7.92
C PRO A 207 -28.63 4.16 7.96
N VAL A 208 -27.58 3.96 7.15
CA VAL A 208 -26.92 2.66 6.98
C VAL A 208 -25.76 2.53 7.97
N THR A 209 -25.82 1.53 8.82
CA THR A 209 -24.73 1.26 9.78
C THR A 209 -23.68 0.35 9.13
N TYR A 210 -22.42 0.70 9.28
CA TYR A 210 -21.29 -0.11 8.80
C TYR A 210 -21.36 -1.55 9.33
N LEU A 211 -21.14 -2.53 8.45
CA LEU A 211 -21.27 -3.98 8.67
C LEU A 211 -22.67 -4.48 9.03
N SER A 212 -23.71 -3.66 8.93
CA SER A 212 -25.09 -4.16 9.02
C SER A 212 -25.45 -5.02 7.80
N PRO A 213 -26.50 -5.83 7.88
CA PRO A 213 -27.02 -6.57 6.71
C PRO A 213 -27.30 -5.64 5.53
N GLU A 214 -27.91 -4.49 5.77
CA GLU A 214 -28.19 -3.48 4.74
C GLU A 214 -26.93 -2.94 4.10
N TRP A 215 -25.91 -2.63 4.89
CA TRP A 215 -24.58 -2.23 4.36
C TRP A 215 -23.99 -3.32 3.46
N SER A 216 -24.09 -4.59 3.90
CA SER A 216 -23.56 -5.73 3.14
C SER A 216 -24.29 -5.91 1.79
N GLU A 217 -25.60 -5.68 1.77
CA GLU A 217 -26.39 -5.70 0.53
C GLU A 217 -25.99 -4.57 -0.42
N LEU A 218 -25.78 -3.35 0.10
CA LEU A 218 -25.33 -2.21 -0.69
C LEU A 218 -23.89 -2.42 -1.20
N LYS A 219 -23.03 -3.03 -0.41
CA LYS A 219 -21.67 -3.39 -0.83
C LYS A 219 -21.71 -4.43 -1.96
N ALA A 220 -22.53 -5.47 -1.83
CA ALA A 220 -22.73 -6.47 -2.87
C ALA A 220 -23.31 -5.85 -4.15
N HIS A 221 -24.23 -4.88 -4.01
CA HIS A 221 -24.77 -4.12 -5.15
C HIS A 221 -23.67 -3.32 -5.85
N ALA A 222 -22.85 -2.59 -5.09
CA ALA A 222 -21.75 -1.80 -5.66
C ALA A 222 -20.76 -2.65 -6.46
N ILE A 223 -20.39 -3.82 -5.93
CA ILE A 223 -19.50 -4.77 -6.61
C ILE A 223 -20.14 -5.27 -7.93
N LYS A 224 -21.42 -5.60 -7.91
CA LYS A 224 -22.14 -6.04 -9.12
C LYS A 224 -22.25 -4.95 -10.17
N GLU A 225 -22.53 -3.71 -9.76
CA GLU A 225 -22.61 -2.56 -10.66
C GLU A 225 -21.25 -2.20 -11.24
N ALA A 226 -20.18 -2.23 -10.43
CA ALA A 226 -18.81 -2.04 -10.91
C ALA A 226 -18.46 -3.11 -11.97
N ALA A 227 -18.76 -4.37 -11.69
CA ALA A 227 -18.55 -5.46 -12.65
C ALA A 227 -19.37 -5.28 -13.94
N ARG A 228 -20.64 -4.84 -13.83
CA ARG A 228 -21.49 -4.54 -15.01
C ARG A 228 -20.90 -3.47 -15.91
N LEU A 229 -20.21 -2.48 -15.32
CA LEU A 229 -19.62 -1.36 -16.02
C LEU A 229 -18.16 -1.58 -16.40
N GLY A 230 -17.55 -2.70 -16.01
CA GLY A 230 -16.12 -2.95 -16.25
C GLY A 230 -15.22 -2.01 -15.47
N ILE A 231 -15.61 -1.61 -14.26
CA ILE A 231 -14.86 -0.81 -13.30
C ILE A 231 -14.26 -1.74 -12.25
N ASP A 232 -12.97 -1.66 -12.01
CA ASP A 232 -12.31 -2.39 -10.93
C ASP A 232 -12.76 -1.84 -9.57
N TYR A 233 -13.12 -2.74 -8.66
CA TYR A 233 -13.58 -2.36 -7.34
C TYR A 233 -12.58 -2.78 -6.26
N VAL A 234 -11.95 -1.79 -5.62
CA VAL A 234 -11.02 -2.00 -4.52
C VAL A 234 -11.71 -1.62 -3.21
N MET A 235 -11.80 -2.57 -2.29
CA MET A 235 -12.47 -2.40 -1.01
C MET A 235 -11.46 -2.09 0.09
N HIS A 236 -11.70 -1.04 0.85
CA HIS A 236 -10.99 -0.78 2.10
C HIS A 236 -11.55 -1.69 3.22
N ASN A 237 -10.67 -2.19 4.08
CA ASN A 237 -11.02 -3.21 5.07
C ASN A 237 -11.50 -2.65 6.43
N CYS A 238 -11.65 -1.34 6.56
CA CYS A 238 -12.14 -0.68 7.78
C CYS A 238 -12.79 0.66 7.49
N PRO A 239 -13.58 1.23 8.42
CA PRO A 239 -13.99 2.63 8.34
C PRO A 239 -12.84 3.55 8.76
N GLY A 240 -12.58 4.59 7.98
CA GLY A 240 -11.49 5.55 8.21
C GLY A 240 -10.15 5.15 7.59
N TRP A 241 -9.07 5.74 8.06
CA TRP A 241 -7.73 5.63 7.45
C TRP A 241 -6.88 4.48 7.96
N SER A 242 -7.26 3.85 9.07
CA SER A 242 -6.45 2.84 9.73
C SER A 242 -7.19 1.52 9.85
N SER A 243 -6.56 0.44 9.44
CA SER A 243 -7.08 -0.92 9.62
C SER A 243 -7.17 -1.36 11.09
N SER A 244 -6.64 -0.57 12.01
CA SER A 244 -6.80 -0.77 13.47
C SER A 244 -8.06 -0.12 14.04
N GLY A 245 -8.86 0.57 13.23
CA GLY A 245 -10.14 1.17 13.61
C GLY A 245 -11.31 0.25 13.27
N GLY A 246 -12.45 0.50 13.93
CA GLY A 246 -13.71 -0.17 13.62
C GLY A 246 -14.53 -0.53 14.86
N PRO A 247 -15.83 -0.81 14.69
CA PRO A 247 -16.73 -1.08 15.82
C PRO A 247 -16.44 -2.39 16.56
N TRP A 248 -15.63 -3.27 15.99
CA TRP A 248 -15.16 -4.53 16.58
C TRP A 248 -13.85 -4.38 17.36
N ILE A 249 -13.21 -3.20 17.33
CA ILE A 249 -11.99 -2.97 18.10
C ILE A 249 -12.39 -2.64 19.54
N THR A 250 -12.14 -3.58 20.42
CA THR A 250 -12.29 -3.41 21.85
C THR A 250 -11.04 -2.76 22.46
N PRO A 251 -11.08 -2.27 23.70
CA PRO A 251 -9.90 -1.73 24.38
C PRO A 251 -8.68 -2.67 24.36
N GLU A 252 -8.90 -3.99 24.39
CA GLU A 252 -7.84 -5.00 24.37
C GLU A 252 -7.13 -5.06 23.02
N TYR A 253 -7.85 -4.78 21.93
CA TYR A 253 -7.32 -4.79 20.55
C TYR A 253 -6.96 -3.40 20.02
N SER A 254 -7.26 -2.36 20.81
CA SER A 254 -6.95 -0.99 20.42
C SER A 254 -5.45 -0.70 20.57
N MET A 255 -5.00 0.34 19.89
CA MET A 255 -3.66 0.89 20.09
C MET A 255 -3.54 1.39 21.54
N GLN A 256 -2.53 0.91 22.25
CA GLN A 256 -2.29 1.24 23.65
C GLN A 256 -1.07 2.15 23.78
N LYS A 257 -1.17 3.11 24.69
CA LYS A 257 -0.08 4.01 25.05
C LYS A 257 0.32 3.74 26.51
N LEU A 258 1.61 3.49 26.73
CA LEU A 258 2.15 3.44 28.08
C LEU A 258 2.16 4.87 28.65
N THR A 259 1.53 5.03 29.80
CA THR A 259 1.58 6.26 30.59
C THR A 259 2.08 5.93 31.98
N TRP A 260 2.73 6.90 32.65
CA TRP A 260 3.16 6.81 34.03
C TRP A 260 2.63 8.04 34.79
N SER A 261 2.41 7.87 36.05
CA SER A 261 2.17 8.96 36.98
C SER A 261 3.36 9.07 37.93
N GLU A 262 3.75 10.30 38.25
CA GLU A 262 4.68 10.59 39.33
C GLU A 262 3.98 10.46 40.69
#